data_b75c630e655a6d6a76337564f22402e9
#
_entry.id   b75c630e655a6d6a76337564f22402e9
#
_cell.length_a   1.000
_cell.length_b   1.000
_cell.length_c   1.000
_cell.angle_alpha   90.00
_cell.angle_beta   90.00
_cell.angle_gamma   90.00
#
_symmetry.space_group_name_H-M   'P 1'
#
loop_
_entity.id
_entity.type
_entity.pdbx_description
1 polymer ?
#
loop_
_entity_poly.entity_id
_entity_poly.type
_entity_poly.pdbx_seq_one_letter_code
_entity_poly.pdbx_strand_id
1 'polypeptide(L)'
;MIELFYNIVIIAVNEYEFCYNTANSTNKRGTHTMKIGFIGLGIMGKPMAKNLIKAGHELRVYDRTAAVADEVVDFGKGKAVKAANAVDAAKGVELVLTMLPNSPHVKSVMLEDDKVADHMEKGAAFIDMSSINPIASREIADALAKKGIDMLDAPVSGGEPKAIDGTLSFMVGGKPEVFAKFEPVLKAMGDSVVLCGDVGAGNVTKLCNQIIVAVNIAALSEALMLGKKAGVDPEKIFQAIKGGLAGSTVMNAKAPMIMDRNFKPGFKIDLHIKDLGNVLDAAKAVDSPIPLTVQVLEMMKILHGDGCGQNDHSALAKVYEKMANTEITRG
;
A
#
# COMPACT_ATOMS: atom_id res chain seq x y z
N MET A 1 -44.26 22.53 -12.43
CA MET A 1 -43.19 22.24 -11.46
C MET A 1 -42.43 20.95 -11.76
N ILE A 2 -43.09 19.85 -12.11
CA ILE A 2 -42.47 18.56 -12.46
C ILE A 2 -41.66 18.64 -13.77
N GLU A 3 -42.20 19.29 -14.82
CA GLU A 3 -41.48 19.48 -16.10
C GLU A 3 -40.22 20.36 -15.97
N LEU A 4 -40.24 21.35 -15.09
CA LEU A 4 -39.07 22.19 -14.84
C LEU A 4 -37.95 21.43 -14.14
N PHE A 5 -38.31 20.53 -13.21
CA PHE A 5 -37.36 19.65 -12.52
C PHE A 5 -36.77 18.61 -13.48
N TYR A 6 -37.57 18.05 -14.39
CA TYR A 6 -37.12 17.08 -15.39
C TYR A 6 -36.12 17.71 -16.38
N ASN A 7 -36.39 18.94 -16.82
CA ASN A 7 -35.47 19.66 -17.71
C ASN A 7 -34.18 20.08 -17.06
N ILE A 8 -34.19 20.45 -15.77
CA ILE A 8 -32.96 20.76 -15.00
C ILE A 8 -32.10 19.51 -14.82
N VAL A 9 -32.69 18.36 -14.52
CA VAL A 9 -31.97 17.09 -14.37
C VAL A 9 -31.37 16.63 -15.70
N ILE A 10 -32.10 16.78 -16.82
CA ILE A 10 -31.57 16.43 -18.16
C ILE A 10 -30.40 17.35 -18.57
N ILE A 11 -30.50 18.65 -18.28
CA ILE A 11 -29.40 19.58 -18.57
C ILE A 11 -28.17 19.24 -17.73
N ALA A 12 -28.34 18.95 -16.43
CA ALA A 12 -27.23 18.57 -15.54
C ALA A 12 -26.58 17.23 -15.96
N VAL A 13 -27.37 16.26 -16.41
CA VAL A 13 -26.84 14.97 -16.90
C VAL A 13 -26.12 15.17 -18.24
N ASN A 14 -26.66 15.99 -19.15
CA ASN A 14 -26.00 16.26 -20.44
C ASN A 14 -24.71 17.09 -20.28
N GLU A 15 -24.67 18.04 -19.35
CA GLU A 15 -23.46 18.78 -19.03
C GLU A 15 -22.41 17.87 -18.36
N TYR A 16 -22.85 16.96 -17.49
CA TYR A 16 -21.95 15.96 -16.87
C TYR A 16 -21.41 14.98 -17.91
N GLU A 17 -22.26 14.45 -18.81
CA GLU A 17 -21.81 13.59 -19.92
C GLU A 17 -20.95 14.35 -20.93
N PHE A 18 -21.24 15.61 -21.21
CA PHE A 18 -20.40 16.45 -22.08
C PHE A 18 -19.02 16.73 -21.44
N CYS A 19 -18.98 17.07 -20.16
CA CYS A 19 -17.71 17.23 -19.42
C CYS A 19 -16.97 15.90 -19.30
N TYR A 20 -17.67 14.80 -19.04
CA TYR A 20 -17.07 13.46 -18.97
C TYR A 20 -16.53 12.99 -20.33
N ASN A 21 -17.27 13.22 -21.41
CA ASN A 21 -16.87 12.83 -22.76
C ASN A 21 -15.81 13.76 -23.35
N THR A 22 -15.82 15.07 -23.03
CA THR A 22 -14.72 15.98 -23.41
C THR A 22 -13.45 15.68 -22.62
N ALA A 23 -13.54 15.32 -21.35
CA ALA A 23 -12.38 14.83 -20.57
C ALA A 23 -11.83 13.51 -21.13
N ASN A 24 -12.70 12.60 -21.61
CA ASN A 24 -12.29 11.33 -22.20
C ASN A 24 -11.87 11.42 -23.68
N SER A 25 -12.38 12.37 -24.47
CA SER A 25 -11.98 12.55 -25.87
C SER A 25 -10.59 13.19 -26.03
N THR A 26 -10.09 13.86 -24.99
CA THR A 26 -8.70 14.34 -24.93
C THR A 26 -7.69 13.26 -24.56
N ASN A 27 -8.13 12.04 -24.25
CA ASN A 27 -7.26 10.93 -23.78
C ASN A 27 -6.61 10.09 -24.89
N LYS A 28 -6.44 10.68 -26.09
CA LYS A 28 -5.39 10.29 -27.06
C LYS A 28 -4.13 11.15 -26.89
N ARG A 29 -3.85 11.64 -25.67
CA ARG A 29 -2.51 12.16 -25.36
C ARG A 29 -1.62 10.94 -25.16
N GLY A 30 -0.61 10.81 -26.03
CA GLY A 30 0.51 9.90 -25.78
C GLY A 30 0.96 10.05 -24.33
N THR A 31 1.21 8.94 -23.65
CA THR A 31 1.68 8.92 -22.27
C THR A 31 2.85 9.89 -22.14
N HIS A 32 2.64 11.01 -21.41
CA HIS A 32 3.69 11.98 -21.18
C HIS A 32 4.82 11.28 -20.42
N THR A 33 5.96 11.10 -21.09
CA THR A 33 7.15 10.53 -20.44
C THR A 33 7.63 11.49 -19.39
N MET A 34 7.70 11.06 -18.14
CA MET A 34 8.16 11.86 -17.00
C MET A 34 9.52 11.37 -16.54
N LYS A 35 10.31 12.30 -16.00
CA LYS A 35 11.52 12.00 -15.23
C LYS A 35 11.16 11.83 -13.77
N ILE A 36 11.41 10.65 -13.23
CA ILE A 36 10.98 10.24 -11.88
C ILE A 36 12.18 9.78 -11.07
N GLY A 37 12.35 10.35 -9.88
CA GLY A 37 13.25 9.83 -8.87
C GLY A 37 12.54 8.74 -8.06
N PHE A 38 13.11 7.55 -7.96
CA PHE A 38 12.51 6.46 -7.19
C PHE A 38 13.48 5.99 -6.10
N ILE A 39 13.10 6.14 -4.85
CA ILE A 39 13.91 5.83 -3.67
C ILE A 39 13.29 4.69 -2.88
N GLY A 40 14.05 3.60 -2.70
CA GLY A 40 13.59 2.39 -2.03
C GLY A 40 13.09 1.32 -3.00
N LEU A 41 13.97 0.38 -3.34
CA LEU A 41 13.73 -0.69 -4.31
C LEU A 41 13.62 -2.08 -3.64
N GLY A 42 13.05 -2.11 -2.44
CA GLY A 42 12.78 -3.36 -1.74
C GLY A 42 11.78 -4.24 -2.51
N ILE A 43 11.21 -5.24 -1.81
CA ILE A 43 10.30 -6.24 -2.39
C ILE A 43 9.14 -5.63 -3.18
N MET A 44 8.64 -4.46 -2.74
CA MET A 44 7.57 -3.73 -3.43
C MET A 44 8.10 -2.73 -4.45
N GLY A 45 9.10 -1.91 -4.07
CA GLY A 45 9.57 -0.80 -4.90
C GLY A 45 10.23 -1.23 -6.22
N LYS A 46 10.99 -2.33 -6.20
CA LYS A 46 11.64 -2.87 -7.41
C LYS A 46 10.64 -3.22 -8.53
N PRO A 47 9.61 -4.04 -8.32
CA PRO A 47 8.61 -4.30 -9.35
C PRO A 47 7.80 -3.06 -9.74
N MET A 48 7.49 -2.16 -8.81
CA MET A 48 6.81 -0.90 -9.10
C MET A 48 7.65 -0.01 -10.03
N ALA A 49 8.94 0.16 -9.77
CA ALA A 49 9.86 0.88 -10.65
C ALA A 49 9.92 0.25 -12.07
N LYS A 50 9.97 -1.08 -12.16
CA LYS A 50 9.93 -1.78 -13.45
C LYS A 50 8.63 -1.51 -14.22
N ASN A 51 7.49 -1.40 -13.56
CA ASN A 51 6.22 -1.08 -14.23
C ASN A 51 6.18 0.37 -14.75
N LEU A 52 6.76 1.33 -14.02
CA LEU A 52 6.93 2.70 -14.52
C LEU A 52 7.81 2.76 -15.76
N ILE A 53 8.89 1.99 -15.81
CA ILE A 53 9.76 1.86 -17.00
C ILE A 53 8.99 1.29 -18.18
N LYS A 54 8.17 0.23 -17.96
CA LYS A 54 7.30 -0.35 -19.01
C LYS A 54 6.29 0.67 -19.54
N ALA A 55 5.76 1.53 -18.66
CA ALA A 55 4.86 2.62 -19.03
C ALA A 55 5.55 3.76 -19.81
N GLY A 56 6.87 3.74 -19.92
CA GLY A 56 7.63 4.70 -20.74
C GLY A 56 8.31 5.83 -19.99
N HIS A 57 8.25 5.83 -18.65
CA HIS A 57 8.92 6.85 -17.82
C HIS A 57 10.43 6.64 -17.74
N GLU A 58 11.18 7.72 -17.51
CA GLU A 58 12.61 7.71 -17.25
C GLU A 58 12.86 7.78 -15.75
N LEU A 59 13.66 6.87 -15.19
CA LEU A 59 13.87 6.76 -13.76
C LEU A 59 15.30 7.07 -13.33
N ARG A 60 15.45 7.79 -12.23
CA ARG A 60 16.66 7.86 -11.43
C ARG A 60 16.40 7.06 -10.16
N VAL A 61 17.05 5.91 -10.02
CA VAL A 61 16.73 4.94 -8.96
C VAL A 61 17.80 4.89 -7.90
N TYR A 62 17.38 4.84 -6.63
CA TYR A 62 18.28 4.67 -5.51
C TYR A 62 17.75 3.66 -4.49
N ASP A 63 18.62 2.79 -4.05
CA ASP A 63 18.45 1.92 -2.87
C ASP A 63 19.78 1.84 -2.13
N ARG A 64 19.72 1.65 -0.81
CA ARG A 64 20.93 1.44 0.01
C ARG A 64 21.70 0.18 -0.40
N THR A 65 21.00 -0.80 -0.98
CA THR A 65 21.59 -2.02 -1.55
C THR A 65 21.82 -1.80 -3.05
N ALA A 66 23.02 -1.41 -3.41
CA ALA A 66 23.41 -1.03 -4.77
C ALA A 66 23.01 -2.05 -5.85
N ALA A 67 23.16 -3.35 -5.56
CA ALA A 67 22.81 -4.43 -6.50
C ALA A 67 21.34 -4.43 -6.92
N VAL A 68 20.42 -3.99 -6.04
CA VAL A 68 18.98 -3.92 -6.37
C VAL A 68 18.71 -2.80 -7.36
N ALA A 69 19.42 -1.67 -7.24
CA ALA A 69 19.33 -0.57 -8.20
C ALA A 69 19.91 -1.00 -9.56
N ASP A 70 21.01 -1.75 -9.59
CA ASP A 70 21.61 -2.28 -10.82
C ASP A 70 20.62 -3.19 -11.57
N GLU A 71 19.87 -4.07 -10.89
CA GLU A 71 18.83 -4.89 -11.52
C GLU A 71 17.72 -4.05 -12.21
N VAL A 72 17.36 -2.89 -11.66
CA VAL A 72 16.34 -2.01 -12.27
C VAL A 72 16.93 -1.26 -13.47
N VAL A 73 18.17 -0.84 -13.38
CA VAL A 73 18.90 -0.18 -14.49
C VAL A 73 19.06 -1.13 -15.67
N ASP A 74 19.49 -2.36 -15.43
CA ASP A 74 19.64 -3.40 -16.47
C ASP A 74 18.31 -3.70 -17.14
N PHE A 75 17.22 -3.79 -16.34
CA PHE A 75 15.86 -3.95 -16.87
C PHE A 75 15.45 -2.75 -17.74
N GLY A 76 15.85 -1.55 -17.36
CA GLY A 76 15.44 -0.29 -18.00
C GLY A 76 16.00 -0.06 -19.40
N LYS A 77 17.08 -0.75 -19.80
CA LYS A 77 17.71 -0.63 -21.13
C LYS A 77 17.89 0.83 -21.58
N GLY A 78 18.41 1.66 -20.69
CA GLY A 78 18.64 3.09 -20.93
C GLY A 78 17.54 4.04 -20.41
N LYS A 79 16.39 3.52 -19.99
CA LYS A 79 15.32 4.34 -19.35
C LYS A 79 15.48 4.48 -17.83
N ALA A 80 16.45 3.82 -17.23
CA ALA A 80 16.75 3.96 -15.82
C ALA A 80 18.24 4.21 -15.63
N VAL A 81 18.57 5.08 -14.69
CA VAL A 81 19.95 5.36 -14.27
C VAL A 81 20.04 5.20 -12.76
N LYS A 82 21.15 4.65 -12.29
CA LYS A 82 21.44 4.52 -10.86
C LYS A 82 21.90 5.87 -10.32
N ALA A 83 21.25 6.35 -9.29
CA ALA A 83 21.66 7.51 -8.55
C ALA A 83 22.72 7.15 -7.49
N ALA A 84 23.65 8.05 -7.23
CA ALA A 84 24.72 7.86 -6.25
C ALA A 84 24.19 7.84 -4.80
N ASN A 85 23.11 8.58 -4.52
CA ASN A 85 22.43 8.69 -3.24
C ASN A 85 20.97 9.17 -3.44
N ALA A 86 20.22 9.31 -2.35
CA ALA A 86 18.83 9.75 -2.39
C ALA A 86 18.67 11.17 -2.97
N VAL A 87 19.57 12.07 -2.65
CA VAL A 87 19.59 13.44 -3.20
C VAL A 87 19.81 13.42 -4.71
N ASP A 88 20.76 12.61 -5.17
CA ASP A 88 21.03 12.48 -6.61
C ASP A 88 19.84 11.89 -7.36
N ALA A 89 19.03 11.01 -6.75
CA ALA A 89 17.81 10.49 -7.34
C ALA A 89 16.76 11.59 -7.57
N ALA A 90 16.75 12.63 -6.76
CA ALA A 90 15.78 13.74 -6.85
C ALA A 90 16.18 14.87 -7.78
N LYS A 91 17.42 14.88 -8.33
CA LYS A 91 17.89 15.96 -9.19
C LYS A 91 17.32 15.92 -10.59
N GLY A 92 16.76 17.04 -11.04
CA GLY A 92 16.26 17.21 -12.42
C GLY A 92 15.06 16.31 -12.74
N VAL A 93 14.26 15.92 -11.74
CA VAL A 93 13.07 15.10 -11.90
C VAL A 93 11.81 15.92 -11.59
N GLU A 94 10.70 15.52 -12.21
CA GLU A 94 9.39 16.16 -12.02
C GLU A 94 8.63 15.56 -10.82
N LEU A 95 9.01 14.36 -10.42
CA LEU A 95 8.34 13.59 -9.38
C LEU A 95 9.36 12.76 -8.59
N VAL A 96 9.30 12.81 -7.28
CA VAL A 96 10.04 11.90 -6.40
C VAL A 96 9.06 10.91 -5.77
N LEU A 97 9.38 9.63 -5.86
CA LEU A 97 8.63 8.51 -5.28
C LEU A 97 9.45 7.85 -4.19
N THR A 98 8.81 7.51 -3.06
CA THR A 98 9.43 6.69 -2.02
C THR A 98 8.62 5.42 -1.76
N MET A 99 9.33 4.31 -1.49
CA MET A 99 8.75 3.05 -1.01
C MET A 99 9.65 2.48 0.08
N LEU A 100 9.46 2.99 1.30
CA LEU A 100 10.36 2.82 2.45
C LEU A 100 9.68 2.07 3.61
N PRO A 101 10.43 1.53 4.58
CA PRO A 101 9.87 0.64 5.59
C PRO A 101 8.88 1.31 6.56
N ASN A 102 9.12 2.55 7.02
CA ASN A 102 8.28 3.22 8.02
C ASN A 102 8.57 4.73 8.10
N SER A 103 7.80 5.46 8.89
CA SER A 103 7.84 6.92 9.09
C SER A 103 9.24 7.49 9.34
N PRO A 104 10.08 6.92 10.25
CA PRO A 104 11.43 7.44 10.45
C PRO A 104 12.29 7.42 9.20
N HIS A 105 12.14 6.39 8.36
CA HIS A 105 12.92 6.28 7.11
C HIS A 105 12.51 7.35 6.08
N VAL A 106 11.20 7.63 5.96
CA VAL A 106 10.72 8.67 5.05
C VAL A 106 11.14 10.06 5.54
N LYS A 107 11.03 10.33 6.85
CA LYS A 107 11.50 11.60 7.45
C LYS A 107 13.01 11.79 7.28
N SER A 108 13.81 10.75 7.59
CA SER A 108 15.27 10.77 7.45
C SER A 108 15.67 11.13 6.01
N VAL A 109 15.09 10.46 5.01
CA VAL A 109 15.39 10.71 3.60
C VAL A 109 14.91 12.08 3.15
N MET A 110 13.69 12.47 3.49
CA MET A 110 13.10 13.70 2.95
C MET A 110 13.53 14.96 3.69
N LEU A 111 13.68 14.92 5.01
CA LEU A 111 13.77 16.13 5.84
C LEU A 111 15.01 16.21 6.75
N GLU A 112 15.56 15.08 7.20
CA GLU A 112 16.53 15.05 8.31
C GLU A 112 17.95 14.78 7.85
N ASP A 113 18.27 13.55 7.44
CA ASP A 113 19.63 13.13 7.11
C ASP A 113 20.00 13.48 5.66
N ASP A 114 19.25 12.95 4.69
CA ASP A 114 19.53 13.20 3.27
C ASP A 114 18.98 14.55 2.80
N LYS A 115 17.91 15.07 3.43
CA LYS A 115 17.26 16.35 3.10
C LYS A 115 16.91 16.48 1.62
N VAL A 116 16.38 15.41 1.04
CA VAL A 116 16.02 15.35 -0.38
C VAL A 116 15.14 16.52 -0.79
N ALA A 117 14.22 16.95 0.09
CA ALA A 117 13.34 18.10 -0.16
C ALA A 117 14.07 19.42 -0.46
N ASP A 118 15.30 19.60 0.04
CA ASP A 118 16.11 20.79 -0.22
C ASP A 118 16.72 20.82 -1.63
N HIS A 119 16.69 19.66 -2.32
CA HIS A 119 17.30 19.45 -3.62
C HIS A 119 16.29 19.12 -4.73
N MET A 120 15.00 19.13 -4.40
CA MET A 120 13.93 18.97 -5.39
C MET A 120 13.74 20.26 -6.18
N GLU A 121 13.45 20.13 -7.47
CA GLU A 121 13.17 21.26 -8.34
C GLU A 121 11.86 21.95 -7.93
N LYS A 122 11.80 23.28 -8.09
CA LYS A 122 10.57 24.03 -7.85
C LYS A 122 9.44 23.56 -8.78
N GLY A 123 8.31 23.16 -8.21
CA GLY A 123 7.18 22.61 -8.96
C GLY A 123 7.23 21.09 -9.19
N ALA A 124 8.29 20.42 -8.72
CA ALA A 124 8.29 18.97 -8.57
C ALA A 124 7.32 18.56 -7.45
N ALA A 125 6.85 17.31 -7.50
CA ALA A 125 5.99 16.76 -6.46
C ALA A 125 6.66 15.56 -5.78
N PHE A 126 6.16 15.22 -4.59
CA PHE A 126 6.55 14.07 -3.82
C PHE A 126 5.36 13.13 -3.62
N ILE A 127 5.53 11.84 -3.89
CA ILE A 127 4.53 10.81 -3.56
C ILE A 127 5.19 9.75 -2.69
N ASP A 128 4.69 9.62 -1.46
CA ASP A 128 5.11 8.54 -0.57
C ASP A 128 4.15 7.35 -0.69
N MET A 129 4.65 6.25 -1.22
CA MET A 129 3.90 4.99 -1.36
C MET A 129 4.11 4.06 -0.17
N SER A 130 4.83 4.51 0.84
CA SER A 130 5.12 3.76 2.04
C SER A 130 3.91 3.68 2.98
N SER A 131 3.76 2.57 3.70
CA SER A 131 2.78 2.45 4.78
C SER A 131 3.38 3.04 6.06
N ILE A 132 3.05 4.29 6.36
CA ILE A 132 3.56 5.05 7.50
C ILE A 132 2.42 5.57 8.38
N ASN A 133 2.78 6.19 9.51
CA ASN A 133 1.83 6.87 10.36
C ASN A 133 1.24 8.10 9.63
N PRO A 134 -0.10 8.27 9.57
CA PRO A 134 -0.72 9.42 8.90
C PRO A 134 -0.34 10.77 9.52
N ILE A 135 0.01 10.81 10.80
CA ILE A 135 0.52 12.02 11.45
C ILE A 135 1.85 12.41 10.83
N ALA A 136 2.75 11.44 10.62
CA ALA A 136 4.03 11.67 9.96
C ALA A 136 3.85 12.13 8.50
N SER A 137 2.86 11.59 7.77
CA SER A 137 2.55 12.06 6.41
C SER A 137 2.18 13.55 6.40
N ARG A 138 1.35 14.00 7.35
CA ARG A 138 0.97 15.42 7.48
C ARG A 138 2.16 16.31 7.84
N GLU A 139 2.98 15.89 8.80
CA GLU A 139 4.20 16.63 9.19
C GLU A 139 5.17 16.79 8.02
N ILE A 140 5.36 15.75 7.22
CA ILE A 140 6.20 15.81 6.01
C ILE A 140 5.58 16.77 4.99
N ALA A 141 4.28 16.67 4.74
CA ALA A 141 3.58 17.54 3.79
C ALA A 141 3.66 19.02 4.21
N ASP A 142 3.50 19.34 5.49
CA ASP A 142 3.62 20.70 6.02
C ASP A 142 5.04 21.26 5.83
N ALA A 143 6.06 20.43 6.00
CA ALA A 143 7.44 20.82 5.75
C ALA A 143 7.71 21.05 4.26
N LEU A 144 7.18 20.19 3.37
CA LEU A 144 7.32 20.32 1.93
C LEU A 144 6.55 21.51 1.36
N ALA A 145 5.35 21.80 1.89
CA ALA A 145 4.54 22.95 1.49
C ALA A 145 5.28 24.29 1.70
N LYS A 146 6.08 24.42 2.78
CA LYS A 146 6.93 25.59 3.02
C LYS A 146 8.01 25.79 1.94
N LYS A 147 8.32 24.74 1.18
CA LYS A 147 9.27 24.75 0.06
C LYS A 147 8.56 24.81 -1.31
N GLY A 148 7.23 24.89 -1.32
CA GLY A 148 6.43 24.90 -2.55
C GLY A 148 6.38 23.56 -3.27
N ILE A 149 6.54 22.45 -2.53
CA ILE A 149 6.48 21.08 -3.03
C ILE A 149 5.14 20.47 -2.60
N ASP A 150 4.35 20.02 -3.57
CA ASP A 150 3.12 19.28 -3.30
C ASP A 150 3.42 17.83 -2.93
N MET A 151 2.60 17.26 -2.02
CA MET A 151 2.73 15.87 -1.59
C MET A 151 1.41 15.10 -1.75
N LEU A 152 1.55 13.82 -2.13
CA LEU A 152 0.52 12.80 -1.95
C LEU A 152 1.07 11.69 -1.04
N ASP A 153 0.26 11.17 -0.13
CA ASP A 153 0.49 9.87 0.50
C ASP A 153 -0.33 8.82 -0.22
N ALA A 154 0.33 7.79 -0.71
CA ALA A 154 -0.27 6.82 -1.62
C ALA A 154 0.11 5.37 -1.29
N PRO A 155 -0.09 4.91 -0.04
CA PRO A 155 0.20 3.53 0.33
C PRO A 155 -0.60 2.52 -0.49
N VAL A 156 -0.07 1.30 -0.58
CA VAL A 156 -0.56 0.26 -1.48
C VAL A 156 -1.07 -0.98 -0.75
N SER A 157 -1.96 -1.70 -1.41
CA SER A 157 -2.42 -3.03 -1.02
C SER A 157 -2.35 -3.98 -2.21
N GLY A 158 -1.99 -5.27 -1.93
CA GLY A 158 -1.91 -6.32 -2.94
C GLY A 158 -0.68 -7.23 -2.79
N GLY A 159 0.36 -6.78 -2.08
CA GLY A 159 1.60 -7.52 -1.87
C GLY A 159 2.46 -7.62 -3.13
N GLU A 160 3.55 -8.38 -3.03
CA GLU A 160 4.53 -8.53 -4.10
C GLU A 160 3.94 -9.03 -5.44
N PRO A 161 3.03 -10.03 -5.46
CA PRO A 161 2.45 -10.50 -6.73
C PRO A 161 1.76 -9.38 -7.50
N LYS A 162 0.92 -8.58 -6.82
CA LYS A 162 0.24 -7.46 -7.48
C LYS A 162 1.19 -6.30 -7.84
N ALA A 163 2.27 -6.13 -7.10
CA ALA A 163 3.32 -5.16 -7.48
C ALA A 163 4.03 -5.59 -8.76
N ILE A 164 4.28 -6.89 -8.96
CA ILE A 164 4.87 -7.44 -10.18
C ILE A 164 3.92 -7.27 -11.36
N ASP A 165 2.65 -7.60 -11.18
CA ASP A 165 1.63 -7.56 -12.23
C ASP A 165 1.18 -6.13 -12.57
N GLY A 166 1.49 -5.13 -11.73
CA GLY A 166 1.04 -3.75 -11.90
C GLY A 166 -0.44 -3.56 -11.54
N THR A 167 -0.99 -4.39 -10.64
CA THR A 167 -2.41 -4.43 -10.27
C THR A 167 -2.65 -4.05 -8.81
N LEU A 168 -1.77 -3.23 -8.23
CA LEU A 168 -1.91 -2.74 -6.86
C LEU A 168 -3.17 -1.87 -6.68
N SER A 169 -3.66 -1.83 -5.44
CA SER A 169 -4.65 -0.84 -5.03
C SER A 169 -3.95 0.29 -4.28
N PHE A 170 -4.04 1.51 -4.80
CA PHE A 170 -3.53 2.73 -4.20
C PHE A 170 -4.62 3.46 -3.42
N MET A 171 -4.33 3.86 -2.21
CA MET A 171 -5.16 4.70 -1.36
C MET A 171 -4.47 6.05 -1.26
N VAL A 172 -5.02 7.07 -1.94
CA VAL A 172 -4.30 8.34 -2.10
C VAL A 172 -4.89 9.42 -1.20
N GLY A 173 -4.02 10.14 -0.51
CA GLY A 173 -4.36 11.35 0.21
C GLY A 173 -3.60 12.55 -0.36
N GLY A 174 -4.30 13.67 -0.55
CA GLY A 174 -3.73 14.92 -1.01
C GLY A 174 -4.69 15.77 -1.81
N LYS A 175 -4.20 16.87 -2.40
CA LYS A 175 -5.02 17.79 -3.17
C LYS A 175 -5.54 17.15 -4.46
N PRO A 176 -6.83 17.35 -4.81
CA PRO A 176 -7.42 16.76 -6.02
C PRO A 176 -6.70 17.11 -7.32
N GLU A 177 -6.22 18.34 -7.47
CA GLU A 177 -5.49 18.79 -8.65
C GLU A 177 -4.11 18.12 -8.77
N VAL A 178 -3.44 17.86 -7.65
CA VAL A 178 -2.16 17.13 -7.63
C VAL A 178 -2.40 15.65 -7.93
N PHE A 179 -3.46 15.08 -7.35
CA PHE A 179 -3.89 13.71 -7.65
C PHE A 179 -4.17 13.53 -9.16
N ALA A 180 -4.99 14.39 -9.75
CA ALA A 180 -5.33 14.32 -11.17
C ALA A 180 -4.10 14.39 -12.10
N LYS A 181 -3.08 15.17 -11.71
CA LYS A 181 -1.82 15.27 -12.45
C LYS A 181 -1.04 13.94 -12.45
N PHE A 182 -0.99 13.23 -11.31
CA PHE A 182 -0.15 12.05 -11.13
C PHE A 182 -0.90 10.71 -11.11
N GLU A 183 -2.23 10.71 -11.20
CA GLU A 183 -3.03 9.50 -11.33
C GLU A 183 -2.54 8.56 -12.44
N PRO A 184 -2.17 9.04 -13.66
CA PRO A 184 -1.65 8.17 -14.71
C PRO A 184 -0.35 7.45 -14.33
N VAL A 185 0.51 8.07 -13.51
CA VAL A 185 1.74 7.45 -13.00
C VAL A 185 1.40 6.34 -12.02
N LEU A 186 0.44 6.57 -11.10
CA LEU A 186 -0.01 5.55 -10.15
C LEU A 186 -0.72 4.39 -10.88
N LYS A 187 -1.50 4.67 -11.92
CA LYS A 187 -2.15 3.67 -12.77
C LYS A 187 -1.17 2.78 -13.55
N ALA A 188 0.05 3.22 -13.77
CA ALA A 188 1.09 2.36 -14.34
C ALA A 188 1.52 1.23 -13.40
N MET A 189 1.19 1.33 -12.10
CA MET A 189 1.56 0.36 -11.06
C MET A 189 0.35 -0.31 -10.40
N GLY A 190 -0.87 0.14 -10.69
CA GLY A 190 -2.08 -0.38 -10.03
C GLY A 190 -3.36 -0.21 -10.83
N ASP A 191 -4.30 -1.14 -10.63
CA ASP A 191 -5.63 -1.12 -11.27
C ASP A 191 -6.60 -0.18 -10.55
N SER A 192 -6.49 -0.08 -9.22
CA SER A 192 -7.35 0.74 -8.39
C SER A 192 -6.55 1.90 -7.79
N VAL A 193 -6.91 3.11 -8.12
CA VAL A 193 -6.26 4.34 -7.61
C VAL A 193 -7.36 5.27 -7.13
N VAL A 194 -7.48 5.43 -5.80
CA VAL A 194 -8.61 6.15 -5.19
C VAL A 194 -8.11 7.30 -4.34
N LEU A 195 -8.58 8.52 -4.64
CA LEU A 195 -8.38 9.67 -3.76
C LEU A 195 -9.32 9.54 -2.55
N CYS A 196 -8.74 9.41 -1.37
CA CYS A 196 -9.46 9.16 -0.11
C CYS A 196 -9.72 10.43 0.70
N GLY A 197 -9.10 11.54 0.35
CA GLY A 197 -9.19 12.83 1.05
C GLY A 197 -7.88 13.58 1.04
N ASP A 198 -7.71 14.52 1.97
CA ASP A 198 -6.48 15.30 2.13
C ASP A 198 -5.28 14.45 2.54
N VAL A 199 -4.08 15.04 2.59
CA VAL A 199 -2.85 14.34 3.00
C VAL A 199 -3.04 13.62 4.34
N GLY A 200 -2.59 12.37 4.38
CA GLY A 200 -2.76 11.43 5.48
C GLY A 200 -3.99 10.54 5.32
N ALA A 201 -4.97 10.89 4.46
CA ALA A 201 -6.16 10.04 4.25
C ALA A 201 -5.82 8.72 3.55
N GLY A 202 -4.81 8.71 2.69
CA GLY A 202 -4.29 7.48 2.09
C GLY A 202 -3.77 6.51 3.14
N ASN A 203 -2.88 6.99 4.03
CA ASN A 203 -2.36 6.18 5.11
C ASN A 203 -3.43 5.80 6.15
N VAL A 204 -4.40 6.67 6.50
CA VAL A 204 -5.55 6.27 7.33
C VAL A 204 -6.32 5.13 6.68
N THR A 205 -6.64 5.23 5.38
CA THR A 205 -7.34 4.16 4.65
C THR A 205 -6.53 2.87 4.62
N LYS A 206 -5.20 2.97 4.47
CA LYS A 206 -4.32 1.80 4.59
C LYS A 206 -4.36 1.18 5.98
N LEU A 207 -4.39 1.97 7.04
CA LEU A 207 -4.53 1.46 8.41
C LEU A 207 -5.86 0.73 8.61
N CYS A 208 -6.96 1.25 8.06
CA CYS A 208 -8.26 0.55 8.05
C CYS A 208 -8.17 -0.80 7.33
N ASN A 209 -7.50 -0.85 6.17
CA ASN A 209 -7.22 -2.11 5.47
C ASN A 209 -6.43 -3.09 6.36
N GLN A 210 -5.39 -2.63 7.06
CA GLN A 210 -4.56 -3.49 7.89
C GLN A 210 -5.32 -4.04 9.12
N ILE A 211 -6.21 -3.27 9.72
CA ILE A 211 -7.15 -3.76 10.76
C ILE A 211 -7.96 -4.95 10.21
N ILE A 212 -8.61 -4.75 9.07
CA ILE A 212 -9.49 -5.77 8.48
C ILE A 212 -8.68 -7.03 8.14
N VAL A 213 -7.52 -6.89 7.52
CA VAL A 213 -6.64 -8.02 7.18
C VAL A 213 -6.22 -8.80 8.43
N ALA A 214 -5.76 -8.11 9.48
CA ALA A 214 -5.31 -8.74 10.72
C ALA A 214 -6.44 -9.51 11.41
N VAL A 215 -7.59 -8.86 11.59
CA VAL A 215 -8.75 -9.46 12.26
C VAL A 215 -9.34 -10.60 11.44
N ASN A 216 -9.36 -10.52 10.11
CA ASN A 216 -9.77 -11.62 9.25
C ASN A 216 -8.89 -12.86 9.43
N ILE A 217 -7.55 -12.69 9.53
CA ILE A 217 -6.64 -13.83 9.77
C ILE A 217 -6.90 -14.44 11.15
N ALA A 218 -7.13 -13.62 12.17
CA ALA A 218 -7.44 -14.08 13.52
C ALA A 218 -8.75 -14.87 13.52
N ALA A 219 -9.83 -14.30 12.97
CA ALA A 219 -11.14 -14.96 12.90
C ALA A 219 -11.10 -16.29 12.10
N LEU A 220 -10.37 -16.30 10.97
CA LEU A 220 -10.15 -17.51 10.18
C LEU A 220 -9.42 -18.58 11.00
N SER A 221 -8.36 -18.21 11.70
CA SER A 221 -7.57 -19.15 12.50
C SER A 221 -8.39 -19.77 13.63
N GLU A 222 -9.18 -18.93 14.32
CA GLU A 222 -10.08 -19.36 15.38
C GLU A 222 -11.17 -20.30 14.85
N ALA A 223 -11.81 -19.98 13.74
CA ALA A 223 -12.85 -20.80 13.12
C ALA A 223 -12.32 -22.17 12.67
N LEU A 224 -11.15 -22.20 12.00
CA LEU A 224 -10.53 -23.46 11.57
C LEU A 224 -10.10 -24.31 12.77
N MET A 225 -9.62 -23.71 13.86
CA MET A 225 -9.29 -24.41 15.09
C MET A 225 -10.52 -25.02 15.75
N LEU A 226 -11.63 -24.28 15.86
CA LEU A 226 -12.89 -24.80 16.37
C LEU A 226 -13.32 -26.04 15.58
N GLY A 227 -13.30 -25.94 14.25
CA GLY A 227 -13.68 -27.06 13.40
C GLY A 227 -12.77 -28.29 13.57
N LYS A 228 -11.45 -28.07 13.61
CA LYS A 228 -10.46 -29.14 13.86
C LYS A 228 -10.71 -29.85 15.18
N LYS A 229 -10.95 -29.11 16.26
CA LYS A 229 -11.29 -29.69 17.59
C LYS A 229 -12.61 -30.41 17.61
N ALA A 230 -13.59 -29.99 16.78
CA ALA A 230 -14.88 -30.65 16.61
C ALA A 230 -14.82 -31.88 15.68
N GLY A 231 -13.65 -32.22 15.15
CA GLY A 231 -13.49 -33.39 14.26
C GLY A 231 -13.89 -33.12 12.80
N VAL A 232 -14.05 -31.85 12.40
CA VAL A 232 -14.35 -31.46 11.01
C VAL A 232 -13.06 -31.08 10.30
N ASP A 233 -12.85 -31.64 9.10
CA ASP A 233 -11.69 -31.30 8.26
C ASP A 233 -11.67 -29.80 7.91
N PRO A 234 -10.61 -29.03 8.26
CA PRO A 234 -10.48 -27.63 7.93
C PRO A 234 -10.64 -27.31 6.44
N GLU A 235 -10.21 -28.19 5.54
CA GLU A 235 -10.41 -28.01 4.10
C GLU A 235 -11.90 -28.00 3.74
N LYS A 236 -12.71 -28.90 4.31
CA LYS A 236 -14.15 -28.94 4.07
C LYS A 236 -14.85 -27.69 4.60
N ILE A 237 -14.42 -27.20 5.77
CA ILE A 237 -14.93 -25.94 6.31
C ILE A 237 -14.62 -24.81 5.33
N PHE A 238 -13.36 -24.65 4.93
CA PHE A 238 -12.94 -23.61 3.98
C PHE A 238 -13.77 -23.66 2.69
N GLN A 239 -13.90 -24.84 2.07
CA GLN A 239 -14.66 -25.00 0.83
C GLN A 239 -16.14 -24.62 0.99
N ALA A 240 -16.74 -24.98 2.13
CA ALA A 240 -18.16 -24.72 2.39
C ALA A 240 -18.48 -23.22 2.60
N ILE A 241 -17.56 -22.46 3.24
CA ILE A 241 -17.87 -21.08 3.66
C ILE A 241 -17.25 -20.01 2.79
N LYS A 242 -16.24 -20.33 1.96
CA LYS A 242 -15.51 -19.33 1.15
C LYS A 242 -16.36 -18.53 0.18
N GLY A 243 -17.49 -19.09 -0.27
CA GLY A 243 -18.44 -18.43 -1.17
C GLY A 243 -19.59 -17.71 -0.48
N GLY A 244 -19.70 -17.81 0.85
CA GLY A 244 -20.72 -17.15 1.65
C GLY A 244 -20.24 -15.82 2.24
N LEU A 245 -21.03 -15.27 3.17
CA LEU A 245 -20.75 -13.99 3.84
C LEU A 245 -19.42 -13.97 4.63
N ALA A 246 -18.97 -15.13 5.10
CA ALA A 246 -17.70 -15.29 5.80
C ALA A 246 -16.49 -15.22 4.84
N GLY A 247 -16.72 -15.38 3.53
CA GLY A 247 -15.66 -15.39 2.52
C GLY A 247 -14.96 -14.04 2.41
N SER A 248 -13.65 -14.08 2.17
CA SER A 248 -12.83 -12.88 1.94
C SER A 248 -11.61 -13.23 1.10
N THR A 249 -11.02 -12.21 0.45
CA THR A 249 -9.73 -12.38 -0.24
C THR A 249 -8.64 -12.87 0.72
N VAL A 250 -8.67 -12.41 1.98
CA VAL A 250 -7.76 -12.87 3.04
C VAL A 250 -7.96 -14.35 3.30
N MET A 251 -9.20 -14.82 3.50
CA MET A 251 -9.52 -16.23 3.69
C MET A 251 -8.99 -17.08 2.53
N ASN A 252 -9.29 -16.68 1.29
CA ASN A 252 -8.88 -17.42 0.10
C ASN A 252 -7.35 -17.53 -0.03
N ALA A 253 -6.61 -16.47 0.36
CA ALA A 253 -5.16 -16.46 0.31
C ALA A 253 -4.51 -17.23 1.48
N LYS A 254 -5.11 -17.16 2.70
CA LYS A 254 -4.43 -17.59 3.91
C LYS A 254 -4.88 -18.96 4.42
N ALA A 255 -6.12 -19.39 4.16
CA ALA A 255 -6.58 -20.72 4.58
C ALA A 255 -5.70 -21.85 4.02
N PRO A 256 -5.37 -21.90 2.71
CA PRO A 256 -4.45 -22.91 2.20
C PRO A 256 -3.08 -22.85 2.87
N MET A 257 -2.51 -21.65 3.06
CA MET A 257 -1.20 -21.48 3.69
C MET A 257 -1.16 -22.05 5.11
N ILE A 258 -2.21 -21.80 5.90
CA ILE A 258 -2.35 -22.32 7.27
C ILE A 258 -2.41 -23.83 7.25
N MET A 259 -3.31 -24.42 6.45
CA MET A 259 -3.55 -25.87 6.39
C MET A 259 -2.36 -26.64 5.81
N ASP A 260 -1.61 -26.06 4.87
CA ASP A 260 -0.42 -26.64 4.25
C ASP A 260 0.87 -26.36 5.05
N ARG A 261 0.75 -25.68 6.19
CA ARG A 261 1.91 -25.29 7.03
C ARG A 261 2.94 -24.45 6.26
N ASN A 262 2.52 -23.75 5.21
CA ASN A 262 3.36 -22.91 4.37
C ASN A 262 3.34 -21.46 4.85
N PHE A 263 4.24 -21.11 5.75
CA PHE A 263 4.38 -19.75 6.30
C PHE A 263 5.48 -18.94 5.60
N LYS A 264 5.77 -19.25 4.35
CA LYS A 264 6.68 -18.46 3.52
C LYS A 264 6.11 -17.04 3.34
N PRO A 265 6.87 -15.98 3.63
CA PRO A 265 6.28 -14.65 3.75
C PRO A 265 5.86 -14.06 2.40
N GLY A 266 4.56 -13.82 2.24
CA GLY A 266 4.03 -12.81 1.32
C GLY A 266 3.94 -11.44 2.03
N PHE A 267 3.63 -11.45 3.33
CA PHE A 267 3.69 -10.27 4.20
C PHE A 267 4.07 -10.70 5.62
N LYS A 268 5.21 -10.20 6.11
CA LYS A 268 5.81 -10.65 7.37
C LYS A 268 5.02 -10.19 8.59
N ILE A 269 5.03 -11.02 9.65
CA ILE A 269 4.49 -10.67 10.98
C ILE A 269 5.07 -9.34 11.47
N ASP A 270 6.39 -9.14 11.42
CA ASP A 270 7.04 -7.92 11.90
C ASP A 270 6.54 -6.66 11.17
N LEU A 271 6.26 -6.76 9.87
CA LEU A 271 5.68 -5.65 9.10
C LEU A 271 4.22 -5.39 9.51
N HIS A 272 3.47 -6.44 9.84
CA HIS A 272 2.10 -6.28 10.30
C HIS A 272 2.05 -5.69 11.72
N ILE A 273 2.95 -6.12 12.61
CA ILE A 273 3.14 -5.50 13.93
C ILE A 273 3.42 -3.99 13.79
N LYS A 274 4.31 -3.62 12.87
CA LYS A 274 4.60 -2.21 12.59
C LYS A 274 3.34 -1.47 12.11
N ASP A 275 2.56 -2.05 11.20
CA ASP A 275 1.35 -1.43 10.69
C ASP A 275 0.28 -1.27 11.78
N LEU A 276 0.07 -2.31 12.61
CA LEU A 276 -0.86 -2.23 13.73
C LEU A 276 -0.38 -1.29 14.84
N GLY A 277 0.93 -1.10 15.01
CA GLY A 277 1.51 -0.04 15.84
C GLY A 277 1.12 1.36 15.32
N ASN A 278 1.22 1.59 14.01
CA ASN A 278 0.74 2.83 13.39
C ASN A 278 -0.78 3.02 13.56
N VAL A 279 -1.57 1.91 13.53
CA VAL A 279 -3.01 1.96 13.84
C VAL A 279 -3.25 2.43 15.27
N LEU A 280 -2.49 1.88 16.24
CA LEU A 280 -2.64 2.24 17.66
C LEU A 280 -2.34 3.72 17.89
N ASP A 281 -1.26 4.23 17.29
CA ASP A 281 -0.89 5.65 17.39
C ASP A 281 -1.96 6.56 16.76
N ALA A 282 -2.45 6.20 15.57
CA ALA A 282 -3.50 6.96 14.88
C ALA A 282 -4.82 6.94 15.67
N ALA A 283 -5.23 5.78 16.19
CA ALA A 283 -6.42 5.63 16.99
C ALA A 283 -6.37 6.48 18.27
N LYS A 284 -5.23 6.49 18.95
CA LYS A 284 -4.99 7.32 20.14
C LYS A 284 -5.11 8.82 19.81
N ALA A 285 -4.64 9.26 18.66
CA ALA A 285 -4.68 10.66 18.25
C ALA A 285 -6.11 11.18 17.99
N VAL A 286 -7.06 10.29 17.68
CA VAL A 286 -8.46 10.62 17.37
C VAL A 286 -9.46 9.99 18.35
N ASP A 287 -8.98 9.43 19.45
CA ASP A 287 -9.78 8.76 20.50
C ASP A 287 -10.71 7.67 19.95
N SER A 288 -10.22 6.85 18.99
CA SER A 288 -11.00 5.77 18.39
C SER A 288 -10.79 4.43 19.11
N PRO A 289 -11.87 3.72 19.48
CA PRO A 289 -11.74 2.39 20.10
C PRO A 289 -11.36 1.33 19.04
N ILE A 290 -10.33 0.50 19.33
CA ILE A 290 -9.83 -0.56 18.45
C ILE A 290 -9.58 -1.89 19.20
N PRO A 291 -10.55 -2.42 19.98
CA PRO A 291 -10.31 -3.54 20.90
C PRO A 291 -9.81 -4.81 20.18
N LEU A 292 -10.38 -5.17 19.03
CA LEU A 292 -9.96 -6.36 18.28
C LEU A 292 -8.54 -6.24 17.76
N THR A 293 -8.16 -5.05 17.25
CA THR A 293 -6.82 -4.79 16.72
C THR A 293 -5.76 -4.94 17.82
N VAL A 294 -6.03 -4.44 19.02
CA VAL A 294 -5.11 -4.57 20.17
C VAL A 294 -4.87 -6.03 20.50
N GLN A 295 -5.92 -6.85 20.56
CA GLN A 295 -5.79 -8.29 20.83
C GLN A 295 -4.94 -8.99 19.77
N VAL A 296 -5.21 -8.74 18.49
CA VAL A 296 -4.44 -9.35 17.40
C VAL A 296 -2.98 -8.88 17.39
N LEU A 297 -2.73 -7.60 17.68
CA LEU A 297 -1.36 -7.08 17.80
C LEU A 297 -0.58 -7.81 18.90
N GLU A 298 -1.17 -8.02 20.07
CA GLU A 298 -0.51 -8.77 21.16
C GLU A 298 -0.24 -10.23 20.78
N MET A 299 -1.17 -10.89 20.07
CA MET A 299 -0.93 -12.23 19.54
C MET A 299 0.23 -12.26 18.54
N MET A 300 0.35 -11.26 17.66
CA MET A 300 1.48 -11.17 16.72
C MET A 300 2.81 -10.93 17.45
N LYS A 301 2.82 -10.13 18.54
CA LYS A 301 4.00 -9.91 19.36
C LYS A 301 4.47 -11.19 20.05
N ILE A 302 3.56 -12.06 20.49
CA ILE A 302 3.89 -13.40 21.01
C ILE A 302 4.69 -14.18 19.95
N LEU A 303 4.19 -14.19 18.70
CA LEU A 303 4.89 -14.88 17.61
C LEU A 303 6.24 -14.26 17.25
N HIS A 304 6.37 -12.95 17.36
CA HIS A 304 7.66 -12.28 17.22
C HIS A 304 8.64 -12.78 18.30
N GLY A 305 8.19 -12.83 19.56
CA GLY A 305 8.98 -13.38 20.69
C GLY A 305 9.36 -14.86 20.50
N ASP A 306 8.51 -15.64 19.86
CA ASP A 306 8.76 -17.04 19.51
C ASP A 306 9.69 -17.20 18.26
N GLY A 307 10.26 -16.11 17.73
CA GLY A 307 11.16 -16.12 16.56
C GLY A 307 10.44 -16.23 15.20
N CYS A 308 9.12 -16.07 15.17
CA CYS A 308 8.30 -16.19 13.95
C CYS A 308 8.13 -14.85 13.21
N GLY A 309 8.79 -13.77 13.61
CA GLY A 309 8.61 -12.42 13.03
C GLY A 309 8.80 -12.35 11.51
N GLN A 310 9.64 -13.21 10.94
CA GLN A 310 9.89 -13.28 9.50
C GLN A 310 8.93 -14.20 8.74
N ASN A 311 8.05 -14.92 9.42
CA ASN A 311 7.02 -15.74 8.79
C ASN A 311 5.91 -14.86 8.18
N ASP A 312 5.15 -15.42 7.26
CA ASP A 312 3.90 -14.81 6.77
C ASP A 312 2.92 -14.60 7.93
N HIS A 313 2.17 -13.52 7.90
CA HIS A 313 1.21 -13.17 8.94
C HIS A 313 0.07 -14.20 9.12
N SER A 314 -0.12 -15.12 8.16
CA SER A 314 -1.00 -16.29 8.34
C SER A 314 -0.52 -17.20 9.48
N ALA A 315 0.75 -17.13 9.87
CA ALA A 315 1.27 -17.84 11.03
C ALA A 315 0.63 -17.40 12.37
N LEU A 316 -0.22 -16.36 12.36
CA LEU A 316 -1.09 -16.03 13.50
C LEU A 316 -1.89 -17.25 13.98
N ALA A 317 -2.22 -18.18 13.09
CA ALA A 317 -2.84 -19.46 13.42
C ALA A 317 -2.07 -20.25 14.49
N LYS A 318 -0.74 -20.15 14.53
CA LYS A 318 0.10 -20.85 15.53
C LYS A 318 -0.20 -20.45 16.98
N VAL A 319 -0.73 -19.24 17.21
CA VAL A 319 -1.16 -18.84 18.56
C VAL A 319 -2.35 -19.69 19.02
N TYR A 320 -3.34 -19.86 18.17
CA TYR A 320 -4.52 -20.71 18.44
C TYR A 320 -4.12 -22.17 18.56
N GLU A 321 -3.19 -22.64 17.74
CA GLU A 321 -2.64 -24.01 17.80
C GLU A 321 -1.95 -24.27 19.15
N LYS A 322 -1.16 -23.32 19.62
CA LYS A 322 -0.48 -23.40 20.93
C LYS A 322 -1.51 -23.43 22.08
N MET A 323 -2.53 -22.58 22.03
CA MET A 323 -3.63 -22.57 23.03
C MET A 323 -4.42 -23.87 23.05
N ALA A 324 -4.67 -24.47 21.89
CA ALA A 324 -5.48 -25.66 21.73
C ALA A 324 -4.68 -26.97 21.80
N ASN A 325 -3.35 -26.90 21.85
CA ASN A 325 -2.41 -28.03 21.69
C ASN A 325 -2.81 -28.93 20.50
N THR A 326 -3.07 -28.29 19.36
CA THR A 326 -3.56 -28.98 18.13
C THR A 326 -3.15 -28.18 16.92
N GLU A 327 -2.65 -28.82 15.86
CA GLU A 327 -2.30 -28.15 14.60
C GLU A 327 -3.49 -28.09 13.63
N ILE A 328 -3.59 -26.96 12.90
CA ILE A 328 -4.57 -26.80 11.80
C ILE A 328 -3.93 -27.35 10.53
N THR A 329 -4.25 -28.60 10.21
CA THR A 329 -3.79 -29.29 9.01
C THR A 329 -4.98 -29.82 8.23
N ARG A 330 -4.79 -30.06 6.93
CA ARG A 330 -5.75 -30.86 6.15
C ARG A 330 -5.97 -32.21 6.80
N GLY A 331 -7.17 -32.75 6.67
CA GLY A 331 -7.55 -34.07 7.20
C GLY A 331 -6.87 -35.21 6.47
#